data_cba357dc62a261e2539321ab5bd6c540
#
_entry.id   cba357dc62a261e2539321ab5bd6c540
#
_cell.length_a   1.000
_cell.length_b   1.000
_cell.length_c   1.000
_cell.angle_alpha   90.00
_cell.angle_beta   90.00
_cell.angle_gamma   90.00
#
_symmetry.space_group_name_H-M   'P 1'
#
loop_
_entity.id
_entity.type
_entity.pdbx_description
1 polymer ?
#
loop_
_entity_poly.entity_id
_entity_poly.type
_entity_poly.pdbx_seq_one_letter_code
_entity_poly.pdbx_strand_id
1 'polypeptide(L)'
;EAMEIEEGWESHYDEFKEADDLVAEQVIAHLDSGQRIVILSEDKDMLQMLSWGSNVSVHNLRELITPELFELSWDIKPSQFVEWKCLVGDVSDNIKGIQGWGPKKATNLLRKYGSVANFPIEQKISYKPVQLDLIKSCLESYRQDEELSLSYCSTKLKIASWKRLESGKSKTLVPYSQAVRMFELMPDIKELFEEVDNEAQVELWKQIIQLPFD
;
A
#
# COMPACT_ATOMS: atom_id res chain seq x y z
N GLU A 1 32.69 13.47 -21.16
CA GLU A 1 33.30 14.68 -20.55
C GLU A 1 33.35 14.44 -19.05
N ALA A 2 34.56 14.27 -18.50
CA ALA A 2 34.74 14.20 -17.05
C ALA A 2 34.39 15.58 -16.49
N MET A 3 33.36 15.64 -15.63
CA MET A 3 33.14 16.83 -14.81
C MET A 3 34.39 17.02 -13.93
N GLU A 4 34.98 18.22 -13.96
CA GLU A 4 35.97 18.60 -12.96
C GLU A 4 35.27 18.58 -11.60
N ILE A 5 35.67 17.62 -10.76
CA ILE A 5 35.18 17.48 -9.39
C ILE A 5 35.97 18.46 -8.54
N GLU A 6 35.30 19.44 -7.94
CA GLU A 6 35.95 20.34 -6.97
C GLU A 6 36.41 19.54 -5.75
N GLU A 7 37.47 20.02 -5.06
CA GLU A 7 37.97 19.37 -3.84
C GLU A 7 36.83 19.14 -2.82
N GLY A 8 36.64 17.90 -2.40
CA GLY A 8 35.63 17.50 -1.44
C GLY A 8 34.35 16.88 -2.02
N TRP A 9 34.27 16.71 -3.34
CA TRP A 9 33.17 16.01 -4.00
C TRP A 9 33.59 14.60 -4.39
N GLU A 10 32.69 13.65 -4.19
CA GLU A 10 32.85 12.27 -4.62
C GLU A 10 31.74 11.91 -5.64
N SER A 11 32.09 11.20 -6.70
CA SER A 11 31.13 10.68 -7.67
C SER A 11 31.07 9.18 -7.55
N HIS A 12 29.87 8.65 -7.39
CA HIS A 12 29.62 7.23 -7.29
C HIS A 12 28.85 6.77 -8.52
N TYR A 13 29.29 5.68 -9.12
CA TYR A 13 28.66 5.03 -10.27
C TYR A 13 28.78 3.51 -10.13
N ASP A 14 27.70 2.82 -10.40
CA ASP A 14 27.66 1.36 -10.54
C ASP A 14 26.78 1.02 -11.75
N GLU A 15 27.20 0.05 -12.56
CA GLU A 15 26.51 -0.35 -13.78
C GLU A 15 25.19 -1.08 -13.51
N PHE A 16 25.07 -1.69 -12.32
CA PHE A 16 23.95 -2.56 -11.95
C PHE A 16 23.01 -1.95 -10.87
N LYS A 17 23.30 -0.74 -10.41
CA LYS A 17 22.54 -0.06 -9.35
C LYS A 17 21.95 1.24 -9.83
N GLU A 18 20.76 1.56 -9.32
CA GLU A 18 20.15 2.86 -9.52
C GLU A 18 20.80 3.92 -8.60
N ALA A 19 20.59 5.19 -8.91
CA ALA A 19 21.22 6.27 -8.16
C ALA A 19 20.76 6.30 -6.69
N ASP A 20 19.53 5.95 -6.42
CA ASP A 20 18.93 5.88 -5.09
C ASP A 20 19.53 4.77 -4.23
N ASP A 21 19.90 3.62 -4.82
CA ASP A 21 20.64 2.57 -4.12
C ASP A 21 22.00 3.07 -3.67
N LEU A 22 22.71 3.78 -4.56
CA LEU A 22 24.00 4.37 -4.23
C LEU A 22 23.88 5.43 -3.13
N VAL A 23 22.83 6.27 -3.17
CA VAL A 23 22.55 7.22 -2.09
C VAL A 23 22.27 6.49 -0.79
N ALA A 24 21.46 5.42 -0.81
CA ALA A 24 21.14 4.61 0.34
C ALA A 24 22.40 4.00 0.98
N GLU A 25 23.28 3.44 0.16
CA GLU A 25 24.56 2.87 0.62
C GLU A 25 25.45 3.94 1.29
N GLN A 26 25.52 5.15 0.69
CA GLN A 26 26.30 6.24 1.29
C GLN A 26 25.70 6.70 2.62
N VAL A 27 24.39 6.79 2.74
CA VAL A 27 23.72 7.10 4.01
C VAL A 27 24.09 6.04 5.05
N ILE A 28 23.94 4.74 4.73
CA ILE A 28 24.28 3.63 5.64
C ILE A 28 25.75 3.71 6.09
N ALA A 29 26.67 3.95 5.17
CA ALA A 29 28.10 4.03 5.47
C ALA A 29 28.46 5.16 6.47
N HIS A 30 27.62 6.20 6.55
CA HIS A 30 27.89 7.39 7.36
C HIS A 30 26.97 7.53 8.58
N LEU A 31 26.02 6.61 8.83
CA LEU A 31 25.07 6.71 9.95
C LEU A 31 25.77 6.91 11.30
N ASP A 32 26.86 6.17 11.54
CA ASP A 32 27.61 6.18 12.81
C ASP A 32 28.74 7.22 12.85
N SER A 33 28.86 8.05 11.80
CA SER A 33 29.93 9.06 11.74
C SER A 33 29.77 10.22 12.72
N GLY A 34 28.58 10.37 13.32
CA GLY A 34 28.22 11.50 14.16
C GLY A 34 27.97 12.80 13.36
N GLN A 35 28.06 12.75 12.05
CA GLN A 35 27.79 13.89 11.16
C GLN A 35 26.31 13.97 10.80
N ARG A 36 25.87 15.18 10.46
CA ARG A 36 24.54 15.37 9.89
C ARG A 36 24.56 14.97 8.40
N ILE A 37 23.63 14.12 8.01
CA ILE A 37 23.44 13.66 6.64
C ILE A 37 22.26 14.42 6.04
N VAL A 38 22.47 15.07 4.91
CA VAL A 38 21.43 15.77 4.16
C VAL A 38 21.36 15.19 2.74
N ILE A 39 20.27 14.53 2.43
CA ILE A 39 19.99 14.00 1.08
C ILE A 39 19.30 15.12 0.31
N LEU A 40 19.85 15.51 -0.84
CA LEU A 40 19.26 16.51 -1.73
C LEU A 40 18.56 15.80 -2.90
N SER A 41 17.26 15.67 -2.85
CA SER A 41 16.47 15.00 -3.89
C SER A 41 15.00 15.43 -3.85
N GLU A 42 14.35 15.54 -5.02
CA GLU A 42 12.90 15.70 -5.11
C GLU A 42 12.17 14.34 -5.05
N ASP A 43 12.90 13.24 -5.13
CA ASP A 43 12.32 11.90 -5.05
C ASP A 43 11.83 11.61 -3.63
N LYS A 44 10.56 11.23 -3.55
CA LYS A 44 9.92 10.92 -2.27
C LYS A 44 10.44 9.62 -1.66
N ASP A 45 11.06 8.75 -2.44
CA ASP A 45 11.59 7.49 -1.93
C ASP A 45 12.74 7.70 -0.96
N MET A 46 13.44 8.80 -1.09
CA MET A 46 14.44 9.23 -0.11
C MET A 46 13.87 9.42 1.31
N LEU A 47 12.56 9.67 1.44
CA LEU A 47 11.93 9.88 2.75
C LEU A 47 11.96 8.63 3.64
N GLN A 48 12.10 7.43 3.08
CA GLN A 48 12.26 6.20 3.87
C GLN A 48 13.54 6.21 4.70
N MET A 49 14.60 6.87 4.21
CA MET A 49 15.89 6.95 4.90
C MET A 49 15.85 7.81 6.18
N LEU A 50 14.81 8.64 6.36
CA LEU A 50 14.57 9.35 7.61
C LEU A 50 14.37 8.41 8.80
N SER A 51 14.06 7.15 8.57
CA SER A 51 13.92 6.14 9.63
C SER A 51 15.24 5.57 10.12
N TRP A 52 16.34 5.80 9.41
CA TRP A 52 17.62 5.16 9.68
C TRP A 52 18.43 5.86 10.76
N GLY A 53 18.22 7.17 10.96
CA GLY A 53 18.91 7.92 12.01
C GLY A 53 18.33 9.31 12.22
N SER A 54 18.40 9.80 13.45
CA SER A 54 17.96 11.16 13.78
C SER A 54 18.84 12.25 13.15
N ASN A 55 20.02 11.87 12.66
CA ASN A 55 20.95 12.75 11.93
C ASN A 55 20.70 12.79 10.43
N VAL A 56 19.76 12.00 9.91
CA VAL A 56 19.38 11.97 8.49
C VAL A 56 18.24 12.95 8.22
N SER A 57 18.35 13.71 7.15
CA SER A 57 17.31 14.62 6.67
C SER A 57 17.29 14.64 5.13
N VAL A 58 16.14 14.99 4.55
CA VAL A 58 15.96 15.12 3.10
C VAL A 58 15.63 16.58 2.78
N HIS A 59 16.31 17.16 1.81
CA HIS A 59 16.00 18.47 1.27
C HIS A 59 15.40 18.32 -0.13
N ASN A 60 14.13 18.65 -0.27
CA ASN A 60 13.38 18.47 -1.53
C ASN A 60 13.44 19.69 -2.46
N LEU A 61 14.54 20.45 -2.44
CA LEU A 61 14.78 21.71 -3.12
C LEU A 61 13.94 22.91 -2.61
N ARG A 62 12.93 22.67 -1.76
CA ARG A 62 12.07 23.72 -1.19
C ARG A 62 12.25 23.85 0.32
N GLU A 63 12.30 22.71 1.00
CA GLU A 63 12.37 22.64 2.45
C GLU A 63 13.20 21.46 2.91
N LEU A 64 13.74 21.57 4.13
CA LEU A 64 14.43 20.48 4.81
C LEU A 64 13.41 19.67 5.60
N ILE A 65 13.33 18.38 5.32
CA ILE A 65 12.44 17.44 5.99
C ILE A 65 13.29 16.61 6.97
N THR A 66 13.05 16.78 8.26
CA THR A 66 13.60 15.94 9.33
C THR A 66 12.60 14.83 9.69
N PRO A 67 13.00 13.80 10.44
CA PRO A 67 12.07 12.78 10.94
C PRO A 67 10.86 13.38 11.66
N GLU A 68 11.05 14.42 12.49
CA GLU A 68 9.99 15.07 13.24
C GLU A 68 9.03 15.85 12.34
N LEU A 69 9.55 16.58 11.35
CA LEU A 69 8.73 17.31 10.38
C LEU A 69 7.95 16.35 9.47
N PHE A 70 8.54 15.20 9.15
CA PHE A 70 7.85 14.15 8.42
C PHE A 70 6.66 13.62 9.24
N GLU A 71 6.87 13.24 10.51
CA GLU A 71 5.77 12.76 11.38
C GLU A 71 4.65 13.79 11.51
N LEU A 72 5.01 15.05 11.67
CA LEU A 72 4.03 16.13 11.77
C LEU A 72 3.19 16.30 10.50
N SER A 73 3.82 16.15 9.33
CA SER A 73 3.17 16.39 8.03
C SER A 73 2.38 15.18 7.52
N TRP A 74 2.87 13.96 7.77
CA TRP A 74 2.31 12.72 7.25
C TRP A 74 1.44 11.97 8.24
N ASP A 75 1.52 12.33 9.53
CA ASP A 75 0.79 11.69 10.63
C ASP A 75 1.10 10.17 10.75
N ILE A 76 2.31 9.78 10.30
CA ILE A 76 2.92 8.45 10.45
C ILE A 76 4.42 8.61 10.73
N LYS A 77 5.04 7.57 11.29
CA LYS A 77 6.50 7.56 11.49
C LYS A 77 7.24 7.32 10.17
N PRO A 78 8.47 7.83 9.99
CA PRO A 78 9.29 7.54 8.81
C PRO A 78 9.42 6.03 8.53
N SER A 79 9.56 5.20 9.56
CA SER A 79 9.63 3.74 9.44
C SER A 79 8.36 3.07 8.87
N GLN A 80 7.25 3.79 8.81
CA GLN A 80 5.99 3.31 8.25
C GLN A 80 5.78 3.75 6.79
N PHE A 81 6.71 4.54 6.24
CA PHE A 81 6.53 5.15 4.93
C PHE A 81 6.46 4.11 3.80
N VAL A 82 7.31 3.10 3.83
CA VAL A 82 7.30 2.00 2.85
C VAL A 82 5.96 1.27 2.87
N GLU A 83 5.47 0.89 4.05
CA GLU A 83 4.14 0.25 4.17
C GLU A 83 3.01 1.18 3.69
N TRP A 84 3.14 2.48 3.96
CA TRP A 84 2.16 3.46 3.49
C TRP A 84 2.13 3.53 1.96
N LYS A 85 3.29 3.57 1.27
CA LYS A 85 3.38 3.49 -0.19
C LYS A 85 2.76 2.19 -0.72
N CYS A 86 3.05 1.04 -0.11
CA CYS A 86 2.45 -0.24 -0.48
C CYS A 86 0.92 -0.24 -0.40
N LEU A 87 0.34 0.39 0.62
CA LEU A 87 -1.10 0.48 0.80
C LEU A 87 -1.75 1.43 -0.21
N VAL A 88 -1.16 2.61 -0.39
CA VAL A 88 -1.71 3.67 -1.25
C VAL A 88 -1.43 3.40 -2.72
N GLY A 89 -0.27 2.84 -3.01
CA GLY A 89 0.29 2.67 -4.34
C GLY A 89 1.17 3.84 -4.76
N ASP A 90 2.00 3.57 -5.76
CA ASP A 90 2.82 4.54 -6.45
C ASP A 90 2.77 4.30 -7.95
N VAL A 91 2.32 5.30 -8.69
CA VAL A 91 2.15 5.18 -10.15
C VAL A 91 3.50 5.20 -10.87
N SER A 92 4.50 5.93 -10.33
CA SER A 92 5.84 5.99 -10.89
C SER A 92 6.51 4.61 -10.92
N ASP A 93 6.32 3.83 -9.86
CA ASP A 93 6.91 2.49 -9.70
C ASP A 93 5.95 1.37 -10.13
N ASN A 94 4.86 1.72 -10.80
CA ASN A 94 3.82 0.76 -11.21
C ASN A 94 3.22 -0.04 -10.04
N ILE A 95 3.23 0.52 -8.85
CA ILE A 95 2.66 -0.08 -7.64
C ILE A 95 1.20 0.33 -7.53
N LYS A 96 0.30 -0.64 -7.65
CA LYS A 96 -1.15 -0.38 -7.72
C LYS A 96 -1.78 0.00 -6.38
N GLY A 97 -1.11 -0.32 -5.28
CA GLY A 97 -1.68 -0.19 -3.95
C GLY A 97 -2.85 -1.16 -3.71
N ILE A 98 -3.38 -1.15 -2.50
CA ILE A 98 -4.57 -1.94 -2.15
C ILE A 98 -5.82 -1.19 -2.61
N GLN A 99 -6.65 -1.85 -3.40
CA GLN A 99 -7.87 -1.23 -3.94
C GLN A 99 -8.79 -0.71 -2.80
N GLY A 100 -9.14 0.58 -2.88
CA GLY A 100 -9.95 1.25 -1.85
C GLY A 100 -9.17 1.73 -0.62
N TRP A 101 -7.84 1.66 -0.67
CA TRP A 101 -6.93 2.19 0.34
C TRP A 101 -6.24 3.46 -0.20
N GLY A 102 -6.82 4.62 0.10
CA GLY A 102 -6.18 5.89 -0.17
C GLY A 102 -5.38 6.38 1.04
N PRO A 103 -4.67 7.54 0.92
CA PRO A 103 -3.79 8.10 1.94
C PRO A 103 -4.38 8.10 3.34
N LYS A 104 -5.57 8.66 3.50
CA LYS A 104 -6.25 8.77 4.81
C LYS A 104 -6.49 7.42 5.47
N LYS A 105 -6.84 6.39 4.71
CA LYS A 105 -7.13 5.06 5.23
C LYS A 105 -5.84 4.33 5.62
N ALA A 106 -4.80 4.45 4.81
CA ALA A 106 -3.48 3.90 5.09
C ALA A 106 -2.88 4.54 6.35
N THR A 107 -2.88 5.87 6.45
CA THR A 107 -2.43 6.59 7.64
C THR A 107 -3.16 6.15 8.91
N ASN A 108 -4.50 6.06 8.86
CA ASN A 108 -5.28 5.61 10.02
C ASN A 108 -4.98 4.17 10.44
N LEU A 109 -4.70 3.27 9.47
CA LEU A 109 -4.30 1.90 9.78
C LEU A 109 -2.96 1.89 10.50
N LEU A 110 -1.95 2.54 9.93
CA LEU A 110 -0.59 2.54 10.47
C LEU A 110 -0.52 3.23 11.84
N ARG A 111 -1.27 4.31 12.05
CA ARG A 111 -1.42 4.93 13.38
C ARG A 111 -2.02 3.98 14.41
N LYS A 112 -3.06 3.24 14.03
CA LYS A 112 -3.80 2.38 14.96
C LYS A 112 -3.05 1.09 15.30
N TYR A 113 -2.43 0.47 14.31
CA TYR A 113 -1.83 -0.85 14.43
C TYR A 113 -0.30 -0.86 14.39
N GLY A 114 0.31 0.26 14.03
CA GLY A 114 1.76 0.40 13.92
C GLY A 114 2.35 -0.17 12.64
N SER A 115 1.79 -1.26 12.12
CA SER A 115 2.23 -1.97 10.91
C SER A 115 1.06 -2.76 10.32
N VAL A 116 1.13 -3.07 9.04
CA VAL A 116 0.21 -3.98 8.36
C VAL A 116 0.22 -5.37 9.01
N ALA A 117 1.38 -5.83 9.47
CA ALA A 117 1.51 -7.11 10.16
C ALA A 117 0.64 -7.26 11.43
N ASN A 118 0.36 -6.14 12.09
CA ASN A 118 -0.47 -6.11 13.30
C ASN A 118 -1.98 -5.96 13.00
N PHE A 119 -2.33 -5.80 11.72
CA PHE A 119 -3.74 -5.70 11.32
C PHE A 119 -4.43 -7.06 11.44
N PRO A 120 -5.68 -7.14 11.92
CA PRO A 120 -6.37 -8.42 12.06
C PRO A 120 -6.47 -9.18 10.73
N ILE A 121 -6.09 -10.47 10.74
CA ILE A 121 -6.02 -11.34 9.55
C ILE A 121 -7.32 -11.31 8.73
N GLU A 122 -8.46 -11.39 9.40
CA GLU A 122 -9.79 -11.40 8.76
C GLU A 122 -10.09 -10.14 7.92
N GLN A 123 -9.36 -9.05 8.17
CA GLN A 123 -9.49 -7.80 7.42
C GLN A 123 -8.44 -7.64 6.32
N LYS A 124 -7.39 -8.47 6.31
CA LYS A 124 -6.32 -8.45 5.30
C LYS A 124 -6.73 -9.20 4.02
N ILE A 125 -7.56 -10.23 4.18
CA ILE A 125 -8.06 -11.01 3.05
C ILE A 125 -9.31 -10.33 2.47
N SER A 126 -9.40 -10.31 1.18
CA SER A 126 -10.55 -9.82 0.43
C SER A 126 -10.78 -10.67 -0.81
N TYR A 127 -11.93 -10.52 -1.43
CA TYR A 127 -12.33 -11.30 -2.59
C TYR A 127 -12.57 -10.38 -3.79
N LYS A 128 -12.06 -10.77 -4.94
CA LYS A 128 -12.28 -10.09 -6.21
C LYS A 128 -13.27 -10.91 -7.04
N PRO A 129 -14.42 -10.34 -7.44
CA PRO A 129 -15.33 -11.01 -8.37
C PRO A 129 -14.65 -11.23 -9.73
N VAL A 130 -14.56 -12.48 -10.17
CA VAL A 130 -13.92 -12.82 -11.46
C VAL A 130 -14.92 -12.94 -12.60
N GLN A 131 -16.19 -13.24 -12.28
CA GLN A 131 -17.26 -13.45 -13.27
C GLN A 131 -18.52 -12.67 -12.89
N LEU A 132 -18.48 -11.36 -13.09
CA LEU A 132 -19.55 -10.45 -12.66
C LEU A 132 -20.93 -10.77 -13.28
N ASP A 133 -20.96 -11.18 -14.54
CA ASP A 133 -22.22 -11.48 -15.23
C ASP A 133 -22.87 -12.77 -14.72
N LEU A 134 -22.07 -13.78 -14.36
CA LEU A 134 -22.57 -14.99 -13.70
C LEU A 134 -23.10 -14.70 -12.30
N ILE A 135 -22.43 -13.83 -11.57
CA ILE A 135 -22.93 -13.36 -10.26
C ILE A 135 -24.29 -12.67 -10.41
N LYS A 136 -24.45 -11.83 -11.43
CA LYS A 136 -25.74 -11.18 -11.72
C LYS A 136 -26.84 -12.19 -12.04
N SER A 137 -26.52 -13.21 -12.86
CA SER A 137 -27.47 -14.27 -13.18
C SER A 137 -27.86 -15.10 -11.97
N CYS A 138 -26.90 -15.46 -11.12
CA CYS A 138 -27.19 -16.12 -9.84
C CYS A 138 -28.10 -15.25 -8.95
N LEU A 139 -27.81 -13.96 -8.86
CA LEU A 139 -28.61 -13.00 -8.10
C LEU A 139 -30.06 -12.93 -8.60
N GLU A 140 -30.27 -12.93 -9.90
CA GLU A 140 -31.59 -12.92 -10.50
C GLU A 140 -32.37 -14.22 -10.21
N SER A 141 -31.69 -15.36 -10.20
CA SER A 141 -32.27 -16.64 -9.79
C SER A 141 -32.72 -16.64 -8.34
N TYR A 142 -31.85 -16.14 -7.42
CA TYR A 142 -32.18 -16.01 -6.00
C TYR A 142 -33.26 -14.96 -5.70
N ARG A 143 -33.46 -13.97 -6.59
CA ARG A 143 -34.57 -12.99 -6.49
C ARG A 143 -35.97 -13.61 -6.65
N GLN A 144 -36.05 -14.72 -7.37
CA GLN A 144 -37.30 -15.43 -7.59
C GLN A 144 -37.68 -16.34 -6.42
N ASP A 145 -36.73 -16.57 -5.48
CA ASP A 145 -36.94 -17.32 -4.27
C ASP A 145 -37.39 -16.36 -3.15
N GLU A 146 -38.61 -16.53 -2.61
CA GLU A 146 -39.18 -15.65 -1.60
C GLU A 146 -38.39 -15.61 -0.29
N GLU A 147 -37.71 -16.69 0.08
CA GLU A 147 -36.86 -16.77 1.28
C GLU A 147 -35.52 -16.02 1.12
N LEU A 148 -35.04 -15.84 -0.09
CA LEU A 148 -33.77 -15.19 -0.42
C LEU A 148 -33.94 -13.86 -1.17
N SER A 149 -34.99 -13.11 -0.85
CA SER A 149 -35.23 -11.81 -1.49
C SER A 149 -34.03 -10.89 -1.32
N LEU A 150 -33.76 -10.05 -2.32
CA LEU A 150 -32.71 -9.04 -2.30
C LEU A 150 -32.78 -8.12 -1.08
N SER A 151 -33.95 -7.88 -0.57
CA SER A 151 -34.20 -7.12 0.66
C SER A 151 -33.62 -7.84 1.88
N TYR A 152 -33.79 -9.16 1.97
CA TYR A 152 -33.23 -9.99 3.03
C TYR A 152 -31.71 -10.03 2.95
N CYS A 153 -31.15 -10.29 1.79
CA CYS A 153 -29.71 -10.26 1.55
C CYS A 153 -29.11 -8.89 1.85
N SER A 154 -29.72 -7.81 1.38
CA SER A 154 -29.22 -6.45 1.59
C SER A 154 -29.27 -6.02 3.06
N THR A 155 -30.29 -6.47 3.80
CA THR A 155 -30.46 -6.14 5.22
C THR A 155 -29.53 -6.95 6.11
N LYS A 156 -29.38 -8.25 5.86
CA LYS A 156 -28.46 -9.13 6.62
C LYS A 156 -26.99 -8.85 6.35
N LEU A 157 -26.67 -8.51 5.11
CA LEU A 157 -25.28 -8.31 4.69
C LEU A 157 -24.80 -6.86 4.89
N LYS A 158 -25.67 -5.89 5.25
CA LYS A 158 -25.35 -4.44 5.31
C LYS A 158 -24.64 -3.93 4.05
N ILE A 159 -25.14 -4.30 2.86
CA ILE A 159 -24.34 -4.31 1.66
C ILE A 159 -24.50 -3.04 0.82
N ALA A 160 -23.62 -2.08 1.06
CA ALA A 160 -23.24 -1.14 0.01
C ALA A 160 -22.49 -1.86 -1.15
N SER A 161 -21.80 -2.95 -0.86
CA SER A 161 -21.07 -3.79 -1.83
C SER A 161 -22.02 -4.55 -2.79
N TRP A 162 -23.14 -5.04 -2.30
CA TRP A 162 -24.11 -5.76 -3.08
C TRP A 162 -24.75 -4.90 -4.19
N LYS A 163 -25.23 -3.72 -3.86
CA LYS A 163 -25.76 -2.77 -4.85
C LYS A 163 -24.73 -2.38 -5.92
N ARG A 164 -23.45 -2.38 -5.54
CA ARG A 164 -22.36 -2.11 -6.48
C ARG A 164 -22.06 -3.31 -7.38
N LEU A 165 -22.07 -4.53 -6.85
CA LEU A 165 -21.96 -5.76 -7.64
C LEU A 165 -23.13 -5.87 -8.63
N GLU A 166 -24.35 -5.67 -8.16
CA GLU A 166 -25.57 -5.69 -8.97
C GLU A 166 -25.55 -4.64 -10.10
N SER A 167 -25.07 -3.42 -9.80
CA SER A 167 -25.03 -2.34 -10.79
C SER A 167 -23.90 -2.48 -11.82
N GLY A 168 -23.05 -3.48 -11.71
CA GLY A 168 -21.88 -3.67 -12.57
C GLY A 168 -20.80 -2.59 -12.45
N LYS A 169 -20.96 -1.67 -11.50
CA LYS A 169 -20.01 -0.56 -11.27
C LYS A 169 -18.85 -0.94 -10.37
N SER A 170 -18.84 -2.19 -9.87
CA SER A 170 -17.83 -2.59 -8.91
C SER A 170 -16.63 -3.27 -9.57
N LYS A 171 -15.52 -2.57 -9.56
CA LYS A 171 -14.18 -3.17 -9.51
C LYS A 171 -13.75 -3.39 -8.05
N THR A 172 -14.67 -3.42 -7.10
CA THR A 172 -14.40 -3.30 -5.67
C THR A 172 -14.11 -4.68 -5.09
N LEU A 173 -13.03 -4.78 -4.35
CA LEU A 173 -12.75 -5.91 -3.48
C LEU A 173 -13.84 -6.04 -2.40
N VAL A 174 -14.29 -7.25 -2.15
CA VAL A 174 -15.24 -7.58 -1.10
C VAL A 174 -14.45 -7.98 0.14
N PRO A 175 -14.60 -7.30 1.29
CA PRO A 175 -13.92 -7.67 2.52
C PRO A 175 -14.26 -9.11 2.96
N TYR A 176 -13.31 -9.79 3.59
CA TYR A 176 -13.45 -11.18 4.01
C TYR A 176 -14.77 -11.48 4.73
N SER A 177 -15.10 -10.70 5.76
CA SER A 177 -16.33 -10.91 6.54
C SER A 177 -17.62 -10.76 5.72
N GLN A 178 -17.62 -9.92 4.69
CA GLN A 178 -18.76 -9.79 3.78
C GLN A 178 -18.81 -10.93 2.78
N ALA A 179 -17.65 -11.34 2.24
CA ALA A 179 -17.58 -12.48 1.32
C ALA A 179 -18.03 -13.78 1.99
N VAL A 180 -17.57 -14.06 3.20
CA VAL A 180 -17.98 -15.24 3.97
C VAL A 180 -19.49 -15.28 4.15
N ARG A 181 -20.12 -14.17 4.54
CA ARG A 181 -21.59 -14.10 4.68
C ARG A 181 -22.31 -14.30 3.36
N MET A 182 -21.76 -13.79 2.24
CA MET A 182 -22.31 -14.05 0.91
C MET A 182 -22.25 -15.53 0.55
N PHE A 183 -21.11 -16.19 0.84
CA PHE A 183 -20.94 -17.62 0.55
C PHE A 183 -21.81 -18.50 1.45
N GLU A 184 -22.07 -18.10 2.69
CA GLU A 184 -23.02 -18.78 3.58
C GLU A 184 -24.46 -18.71 3.05
N LEU A 185 -24.85 -17.57 2.49
CA LEU A 185 -26.21 -17.39 1.93
C LEU A 185 -26.37 -17.94 0.51
N MET A 186 -25.29 -17.97 -0.25
CA MET A 186 -25.26 -18.36 -1.65
C MET A 186 -23.95 -19.13 -1.93
N PRO A 187 -23.86 -20.40 -1.55
CA PRO A 187 -22.62 -21.19 -1.66
C PRO A 187 -22.06 -21.23 -3.09
N ASP A 188 -22.95 -21.31 -4.08
CA ASP A 188 -22.59 -21.45 -5.49
C ASP A 188 -21.83 -20.26 -6.06
N ILE A 189 -21.94 -19.09 -5.42
CA ILE A 189 -21.20 -17.91 -5.88
C ILE A 189 -19.75 -17.86 -5.43
N LYS A 190 -19.34 -18.72 -4.48
CA LYS A 190 -17.96 -18.71 -3.98
C LYS A 190 -16.95 -18.94 -5.09
N GLU A 191 -17.25 -19.83 -6.04
CA GLU A 191 -16.38 -20.14 -7.18
C GLU A 191 -16.22 -18.99 -8.18
N LEU A 192 -17.08 -17.97 -8.08
CA LEU A 192 -17.03 -16.79 -8.93
C LEU A 192 -16.14 -15.68 -8.37
N PHE A 193 -15.49 -15.94 -7.24
CA PHE A 193 -14.59 -15.01 -6.56
C PHE A 193 -13.18 -15.57 -6.47
N GLU A 194 -12.22 -14.67 -6.64
CA GLU A 194 -10.80 -14.93 -6.39
C GLU A 194 -10.42 -14.33 -5.03
N GLU A 195 -9.78 -15.13 -4.21
CA GLU A 195 -9.21 -14.67 -2.94
C GLU A 195 -7.99 -13.78 -3.21
N VAL A 196 -7.93 -12.63 -2.55
CA VAL A 196 -6.82 -11.70 -2.67
C VAL A 196 -6.19 -11.54 -1.29
N ASP A 197 -4.99 -12.08 -1.15
CA ASP A 197 -4.17 -11.88 0.05
C ASP A 197 -3.45 -10.53 -0.04
N ASN A 198 -4.06 -9.54 0.60
CA ASN A 198 -3.48 -8.19 0.63
C ASN A 198 -2.20 -8.10 1.48
N GLU A 199 -1.97 -9.04 2.38
CA GLU A 199 -0.74 -9.08 3.18
C GLU A 199 0.44 -9.54 2.33
N ALA A 200 0.27 -10.63 1.58
CA ALA A 200 1.28 -11.10 0.65
C ALA A 200 1.59 -10.06 -0.42
N GLN A 201 0.58 -9.33 -0.90
CA GLN A 201 0.77 -8.26 -1.88
C GLN A 201 1.55 -7.08 -1.31
N VAL A 202 1.26 -6.66 -0.08
CA VAL A 202 2.01 -5.59 0.60
C VAL A 202 3.45 -6.01 0.84
N GLU A 203 3.69 -7.26 1.24
CA GLU A 203 5.04 -7.77 1.48
C GLU A 203 5.88 -7.81 0.18
N LEU A 204 5.28 -8.20 -0.93
CA LEU A 204 5.91 -8.12 -2.24
C LEU A 204 6.31 -6.69 -2.60
N TRP A 205 5.41 -5.73 -2.39
CA TRP A 205 5.70 -4.33 -2.69
C TRP A 205 6.75 -3.71 -1.78
N LYS A 206 6.83 -4.14 -0.52
CA LYS A 206 7.92 -3.73 0.38
C LYS A 206 9.28 -4.07 -0.22
N GLN A 207 9.44 -5.29 -0.74
CA GLN A 207 10.67 -5.72 -1.38
C GLN A 207 11.05 -4.86 -2.59
N ILE A 208 10.05 -4.35 -3.34
CA ILE A 208 10.29 -3.49 -4.50
C ILE A 208 10.62 -2.04 -4.12
N ILE A 209 10.05 -1.53 -3.04
CA ILE A 209 10.19 -0.11 -2.64
C ILE A 209 11.37 0.10 -1.70
N GLN A 210 11.71 -0.92 -0.91
CA GLN A 210 12.71 -0.78 0.15
C GLN A 210 14.12 -0.65 -0.43
N LEU A 211 14.82 0.39 -0.04
CA LEU A 211 16.22 0.64 -0.38
C LEU A 211 17.17 0.13 0.72
N PRO A 212 18.42 -0.22 0.39
CA PRO A 212 18.89 -0.55 -0.97
C PRO A 212 18.34 -1.89 -1.44
N PHE A 213 18.32 -2.11 -2.74
CA PHE A 213 18.05 -3.45 -3.27
C PHE A 213 19.24 -4.39 -2.97
N ASP A 214 18.93 -5.61 -2.51
CA ASP A 214 19.93 -6.68 -2.28
C ASP A 214 20.47 -7.27 -3.59
#